data_4cbc6a9d56c65592c6630a8be077f2e8
#
_entry.id   4cbc6a9d56c65592c6630a8be077f2e8
#
_cell.length_a   1.000
_cell.length_b   1.000
_cell.length_c   1.000
_cell.angle_alpha   90.00
_cell.angle_beta   90.00
_cell.angle_gamma   90.00
#
_symmetry.space_group_name_H-M   'P 1'
#
loop_
_entity.id
_entity.type
_entity.pdbx_description
1 polymer ?
#
loop_
_entity_poly.entity_id
_entity_poly.type
_entity_poly.pdbx_seq_one_letter_code
_entity_poly.pdbx_strand_id
1 'polypeptide(L)'
;MGTHVQSFLIALQVFGGLPINHHFNIMADLITVVQYKDAEGLRGEKDDDRLNIIVPQVSDLVKKYCGISFVDFYSTDKVETFSVDDTYTSTIIVSESPLVEVSKVEERPSYSGSYVELTTGNYEYYVDLEADAIIRTNAEGKPLPFKQGVGAVKITYKAGYSETPDDLKLALFDLVNYYIKDEHKERQTLGGATLQNQGTAGIRNSTDFPDHIKRVLDLYRVVI
;
A
#
# COMPACT_ATOMS: atom_id res chain seq x y z
N MET A 1 -14.98 -16.07 52.03
CA MET A 1 -15.25 -16.73 50.77
C MET A 1 -14.80 -15.78 49.68
N GLY A 2 -13.65 -15.72 49.12
CA GLY A 2 -12.52 -16.61 49.01
C GLY A 2 -12.33 -17.07 47.62
N THR A 3 -11.30 -16.50 46.98
CA THR A 3 -10.29 -17.15 46.14
C THR A 3 -10.74 -17.88 44.88
N HIS A 4 -10.14 -17.49 43.82
CA HIS A 4 -9.62 -18.23 42.66
C HIS A 4 -9.79 -17.46 41.35
N VAL A 5 -8.99 -16.43 41.15
CA VAL A 5 -8.56 -16.02 39.77
C VAL A 5 -7.10 -15.53 39.83
N GLN A 6 -6.21 -16.41 40.16
CA GLN A 6 -4.76 -16.22 39.97
C GLN A 6 -4.11 -17.58 39.74
N SER A 7 -4.18 -18.08 38.51
CA SER A 7 -3.32 -19.20 38.10
C SER A 7 -3.47 -19.43 36.57
N PHE A 8 -3.10 -18.48 35.74
CA PHE A 8 -2.89 -18.75 34.30
C PHE A 8 -1.83 -17.83 33.65
N LEU A 9 -0.84 -17.42 34.46
CA LEU A 9 0.21 -16.51 33.94
C LEU A 9 1.63 -16.97 34.31
N ILE A 10 1.88 -18.27 34.34
CA ILE A 10 3.26 -18.81 34.47
C ILE A 10 3.34 -20.11 33.68
N ALA A 11 3.56 -20.03 32.37
CA ALA A 11 4.16 -21.08 31.54
C ALA A 11 4.40 -20.63 30.11
N LEU A 12 5.12 -19.52 29.87
CA LEU A 12 5.69 -19.25 28.55
C LEU A 12 6.97 -18.41 28.66
N GLN A 13 7.91 -18.95 29.45
CA GLN A 13 9.22 -18.31 29.58
C GLN A 13 10.34 -19.33 29.62
N VAL A 14 10.47 -20.13 28.57
CA VAL A 14 11.72 -20.83 28.22
C VAL A 14 11.65 -21.22 26.74
N PHE A 15 11.87 -20.30 25.84
CA PHE A 15 12.54 -20.53 24.56
C PHE A 15 12.99 -19.15 24.09
N GLY A 16 14.29 -18.91 24.14
CA GLY A 16 14.93 -17.70 23.67
C GLY A 16 14.78 -17.54 22.14
N GLY A 17 13.61 -17.11 21.71
CA GLY A 17 13.34 -16.59 20.38
C GLY A 17 13.30 -15.08 20.47
N LEU A 18 14.15 -14.40 19.70
CA LEU A 18 14.07 -12.97 19.46
C LEU A 18 12.62 -12.61 19.16
N PRO A 19 12.07 -11.54 19.73
CA PRO A 19 10.74 -11.08 19.34
C PRO A 19 10.79 -10.72 17.85
N ILE A 20 10.20 -11.57 17.02
CA ILE A 20 9.85 -11.18 15.66
C ILE A 20 8.74 -10.14 15.84
N ASN A 21 9.14 -8.88 15.92
CA ASN A 21 8.21 -7.76 15.77
C ASN A 21 7.68 -7.80 14.33
N HIS A 22 6.72 -8.67 14.06
CA HIS A 22 5.80 -8.44 12.99
C HIS A 22 4.98 -7.21 13.42
N HIS A 23 5.45 -6.05 13.02
CA HIS A 23 4.56 -4.92 12.86
C HIS A 23 3.55 -5.38 11.80
N PHE A 24 2.41 -5.90 12.27
CA PHE A 24 1.20 -5.87 11.47
C PHE A 24 0.87 -4.37 11.34
N ASN A 25 1.39 -3.77 10.28
CA ASN A 25 0.89 -2.49 9.83
C ASN A 25 -0.57 -2.78 9.46
N ILE A 26 -1.50 -2.39 10.32
CA ILE A 26 -2.93 -2.42 9.98
C ILE A 26 -3.03 -1.36 8.89
N MET A 27 -3.05 -1.80 7.64
CA MET A 27 -3.22 -0.93 6.49
C MET A 27 -4.56 -0.23 6.64
N ALA A 28 -4.57 1.10 6.55
CA ALA A 28 -5.80 1.88 6.67
C ALA A 28 -6.74 1.57 5.51
N ASP A 29 -8.03 1.45 5.77
CA ASP A 29 -9.03 1.32 4.73
C ASP A 29 -9.06 2.58 3.86
N LEU A 30 -9.21 2.43 2.54
CA LEU A 30 -9.28 3.56 1.61
C LEU A 30 -10.61 4.31 1.71
N ILE A 31 -11.67 3.63 2.12
CA ILE A 31 -12.98 4.20 2.43
C ILE A 31 -13.52 3.57 3.71
N THR A 32 -14.43 4.26 4.38
CA THR A 32 -15.14 3.70 5.54
C THR A 32 -16.53 3.20 5.16
N VAL A 33 -17.08 2.28 5.97
CA VAL A 33 -18.47 1.83 5.81
C VAL A 33 -19.46 3.01 5.88
N VAL A 34 -19.18 4.01 6.71
CA VAL A 34 -20.02 5.21 6.84
C VAL A 34 -20.01 6.01 5.53
N GLN A 35 -18.82 6.28 4.96
CA GLN A 35 -18.70 6.98 3.68
C GLN A 35 -19.44 6.27 2.55
N TYR A 36 -19.32 4.94 2.49
CA TYR A 36 -20.04 4.13 1.51
C TYR A 36 -21.56 4.24 1.69
N LYS A 37 -22.05 4.07 2.93
CA LYS A 37 -23.49 4.18 3.23
C LYS A 37 -24.05 5.55 2.89
N ASP A 38 -23.31 6.61 3.21
CA ASP A 38 -23.70 7.98 2.88
C ASP A 38 -23.77 8.21 1.37
N ALA A 39 -22.81 7.71 0.62
CA ALA A 39 -22.77 7.79 -0.85
C ALA A 39 -23.95 7.06 -1.51
N GLU A 40 -24.30 5.87 -1.00
CA GLU A 40 -25.38 5.04 -1.54
C GLU A 40 -26.77 5.39 -0.94
N GLY A 41 -26.84 6.34 0.00
CA GLY A 41 -28.09 6.72 0.68
C GLY A 41 -28.65 5.60 1.56
N LEU A 42 -27.83 4.66 2.01
CA LEU A 42 -28.23 3.53 2.84
C LEU A 42 -28.45 3.97 4.28
N ARG A 43 -29.60 3.57 4.83
CA ARG A 43 -29.93 3.86 6.22
C ARG A 43 -30.19 2.55 6.97
N GLY A 44 -29.75 2.48 8.24
CA GLY A 44 -29.89 1.30 9.08
C GLY A 44 -28.65 0.42 9.08
N GLU A 45 -28.68 -0.66 9.85
CA GLU A 45 -27.51 -1.51 10.18
C GLU A 45 -27.60 -2.91 9.54
N LYS A 46 -28.61 -3.18 8.72
CA LYS A 46 -28.91 -4.51 8.21
C LYS A 46 -27.74 -5.16 7.46
N ASP A 47 -26.98 -4.35 6.72
CA ASP A 47 -25.89 -4.84 5.86
C ASP A 47 -24.50 -4.54 6.46
N ASP A 48 -24.42 -3.98 7.68
CA ASP A 48 -23.17 -3.52 8.28
C ASP A 48 -22.17 -4.67 8.48
N ASP A 49 -22.61 -5.84 8.91
CA ASP A 49 -21.73 -7.00 9.08
C ASP A 49 -21.04 -7.39 7.77
N ARG A 50 -21.80 -7.34 6.67
CA ARG A 50 -21.25 -7.66 5.34
C ARG A 50 -20.35 -6.55 4.82
N LEU A 51 -20.71 -5.29 5.03
CA LEU A 51 -19.90 -4.13 4.67
C LEU A 51 -18.58 -4.08 5.42
N ASN A 52 -18.58 -4.37 6.71
CA ASN A 52 -17.38 -4.44 7.54
C ASN A 52 -16.38 -5.52 7.08
N ILE A 53 -16.83 -6.49 6.30
CA ILE A 53 -15.95 -7.50 5.68
C ILE A 53 -15.49 -7.04 4.30
N ILE A 54 -16.40 -6.52 3.46
CA ILE A 54 -16.11 -6.23 2.06
C ILE A 54 -15.26 -4.97 1.90
N VAL A 55 -15.52 -3.90 2.66
CA VAL A 55 -14.81 -2.62 2.52
C VAL A 55 -13.30 -2.76 2.74
N PRO A 56 -12.81 -3.40 3.82
CA PRO A 56 -11.37 -3.66 3.98
C PRO A 56 -10.77 -4.51 2.86
N GLN A 57 -11.49 -5.56 2.44
CA GLN A 57 -11.01 -6.45 1.37
C GLN A 57 -10.89 -5.74 0.02
N VAL A 58 -11.83 -4.85 -0.29
CA VAL A 58 -11.79 -4.03 -1.51
C VAL A 58 -10.63 -3.04 -1.42
N SER A 59 -10.40 -2.41 -0.26
CA SER A 59 -9.27 -1.51 -0.04
C SER A 59 -7.93 -2.23 -0.26
N ASP A 60 -7.76 -3.41 0.32
CA ASP A 60 -6.55 -4.24 0.13
C ASP A 60 -6.35 -4.68 -1.32
N LEU A 61 -7.44 -5.04 -2.00
CA LEU A 61 -7.40 -5.46 -3.39
C LEU A 61 -6.93 -4.32 -4.30
N VAL A 62 -7.43 -3.10 -4.09
CA VAL A 62 -7.05 -1.91 -4.85
C VAL A 62 -5.59 -1.54 -4.59
N LYS A 63 -5.15 -1.53 -3.32
CA LYS A 63 -3.74 -1.30 -2.98
C LYS A 63 -2.80 -2.28 -3.67
N LYS A 64 -3.14 -3.55 -3.67
CA LYS A 64 -2.36 -4.61 -4.37
C LYS A 64 -2.35 -4.43 -5.87
N TYR A 65 -3.46 -4.02 -6.47
CA TYR A 65 -3.54 -3.79 -7.91
C TYR A 65 -2.71 -2.60 -8.35
N CYS A 66 -2.80 -1.49 -7.60
CA CYS A 66 -2.08 -0.26 -7.92
C CYS A 66 -0.58 -0.33 -7.53
N GLY A 67 -0.21 -1.20 -6.60
CA GLY A 67 1.16 -1.35 -6.10
C GLY A 67 1.57 -0.28 -5.10
N ILE A 68 0.64 0.53 -4.60
CA ILE A 68 0.85 1.61 -3.61
C ILE A 68 -0.16 1.52 -2.47
N SER A 69 0.21 2.05 -1.31
CA SER A 69 -0.62 2.02 -0.10
C SER A 69 -1.59 3.19 0.03
N PHE A 70 -1.45 4.20 -0.82
CA PHE A 70 -2.22 5.45 -0.87
C PHE A 70 -2.08 6.31 0.38
N VAL A 71 -2.67 5.93 1.51
CA VAL A 71 -2.78 6.77 2.71
C VAL A 71 -1.89 6.32 3.87
N ASP A 72 -1.35 5.10 3.83
CA ASP A 72 -0.71 4.48 4.99
C ASP A 72 0.58 5.20 5.42
N PHE A 73 1.31 5.75 4.45
CA PHE A 73 2.62 6.36 4.68
C PHE A 73 2.63 7.89 4.54
N TYR A 74 1.47 8.54 4.43
CA TYR A 74 1.41 10.00 4.37
C TYR A 74 1.89 10.66 5.68
N SER A 75 1.47 10.13 6.83
CA SER A 75 1.84 10.63 8.15
C SER A 75 2.86 9.77 8.89
N THR A 76 3.12 8.57 8.39
CA THR A 76 4.01 7.57 9.00
C THR A 76 5.18 7.28 8.08
N ASP A 77 6.39 7.25 8.62
CA ASP A 77 7.58 6.95 7.82
C ASP A 77 7.56 5.50 7.31
N LYS A 78 7.84 5.35 6.01
CA LYS A 78 8.20 4.07 5.39
C LYS A 78 9.71 3.93 5.34
N VAL A 79 10.21 2.75 5.67
CA VAL A 79 11.63 2.42 5.55
C VAL A 79 11.79 1.38 4.45
N GLU A 80 12.54 1.73 3.42
CA GLU A 80 12.88 0.84 2.32
C GLU A 80 14.38 0.65 2.17
N THR A 81 14.75 -0.54 1.72
CA THR A 81 16.15 -0.90 1.49
C THR A 81 16.33 -1.31 0.03
N PHE A 82 17.28 -0.68 -0.64
CA PHE A 82 17.54 -0.85 -2.06
C PHE A 82 18.90 -1.53 -2.28
N SER A 83 18.90 -2.46 -3.21
CA SER A 83 20.14 -3.05 -3.73
C SER A 83 20.60 -2.25 -4.96
N VAL A 84 21.87 -1.99 -5.06
CA VAL A 84 22.50 -1.28 -6.17
C VAL A 84 23.43 -2.25 -6.89
N ASP A 85 23.04 -2.66 -8.08
CA ASP A 85 23.74 -3.75 -8.80
C ASP A 85 24.90 -3.22 -9.65
N ASP A 86 24.83 -1.95 -10.08
CA ASP A 86 25.88 -1.37 -10.93
C ASP A 86 26.58 -0.18 -10.27
N THR A 87 27.72 0.21 -10.86
CA THR A 87 28.56 1.31 -10.37
C THR A 87 28.14 2.69 -10.88
N TYR A 88 27.05 2.78 -11.63
CA TYR A 88 26.58 4.01 -12.27
C TYR A 88 25.24 4.50 -11.72
N THR A 89 24.51 3.68 -10.98
CA THR A 89 23.22 4.03 -10.43
C THR A 89 23.34 5.23 -9.46
N SER A 90 22.88 6.38 -9.90
CA SER A 90 22.84 7.62 -9.12
C SER A 90 21.44 7.99 -8.64
N THR A 91 20.40 7.30 -9.13
CA THR A 91 19.00 7.61 -8.86
C THR A 91 18.28 6.36 -8.35
N ILE A 92 17.51 6.53 -7.28
CA ILE A 92 16.64 5.51 -6.71
C ILE A 92 15.22 6.07 -6.73
N ILE A 93 14.28 5.31 -7.27
CA ILE A 93 12.85 5.59 -7.26
C ILE A 93 12.26 4.80 -6.10
N VAL A 94 11.47 5.46 -5.25
CA VAL A 94 10.79 4.81 -4.12
C VAL A 94 9.54 4.07 -4.58
N SER A 95 9.09 3.09 -3.81
CA SER A 95 7.96 2.25 -4.22
C SER A 95 6.59 2.90 -3.97
N GLU A 96 6.51 3.88 -3.07
CA GLU A 96 5.26 4.60 -2.79
C GLU A 96 5.24 5.96 -3.48
N SER A 97 4.10 6.31 -4.04
CA SER A 97 3.86 7.54 -4.80
C SER A 97 2.52 8.18 -4.37
N PRO A 98 2.41 9.52 -4.40
CA PRO A 98 3.47 10.51 -4.59
C PRO A 98 4.39 10.65 -3.38
N LEU A 99 5.66 10.94 -3.61
CA LEU A 99 6.64 11.22 -2.55
C LEU A 99 6.31 12.56 -1.88
N VAL A 100 6.21 12.55 -0.55
CA VAL A 100 5.87 13.75 0.24
C VAL A 100 7.12 14.35 0.90
N GLU A 101 7.90 13.51 1.58
CA GLU A 101 9.06 13.94 2.35
C GLU A 101 10.06 12.79 2.46
N VAL A 102 11.36 13.10 2.39
CA VAL A 102 12.44 12.16 2.71
C VAL A 102 13.03 12.55 4.06
N SER A 103 12.82 11.71 5.06
CA SER A 103 13.30 11.94 6.42
C SER A 103 14.78 11.59 6.54
N LYS A 104 15.23 10.52 5.84
CA LYS A 104 16.61 10.02 5.97
C LYS A 104 17.05 9.20 4.78
N VAL A 105 18.28 9.40 4.34
CA VAL A 105 18.96 8.57 3.34
C VAL A 105 20.25 8.04 3.94
N GLU A 106 20.47 6.75 3.88
CA GLU A 106 21.63 6.08 4.45
C GLU A 106 22.29 5.16 3.44
N GLU A 107 23.60 5.15 3.40
CA GLU A 107 24.40 4.19 2.62
C GLU A 107 25.25 3.31 3.54
N ARG A 108 25.55 2.08 3.13
CA ARG A 108 26.58 1.27 3.77
C ARG A 108 27.69 0.92 2.79
N PRO A 109 28.97 1.03 3.22
CA PRO A 109 30.11 0.82 2.33
C PRO A 109 30.34 -0.65 1.99
N SER A 110 29.80 -1.57 2.80
CA SER A 110 29.89 -3.01 2.60
C SER A 110 28.73 -3.73 3.29
N TYR A 111 28.46 -4.97 2.92
CA TYR A 111 27.37 -5.77 3.48
C TYR A 111 27.44 -5.92 5.01
N SER A 112 28.65 -6.03 5.56
CA SER A 112 28.88 -6.10 7.01
C SER A 112 29.05 -4.74 7.69
N GLY A 113 29.07 -3.64 6.92
CA GLY A 113 29.24 -2.29 7.43
C GLY A 113 27.95 -1.71 8.01
N SER A 114 28.09 -0.74 8.90
CA SER A 114 26.97 0.06 9.39
C SER A 114 26.50 1.05 8.33
N TYR A 115 25.23 1.39 8.37
CA TYR A 115 24.69 2.48 7.57
C TYR A 115 25.23 3.83 8.04
N VAL A 116 25.58 4.67 7.09
CA VAL A 116 26.05 6.05 7.31
C VAL A 116 25.05 6.97 6.65
N GLU A 117 24.57 7.95 7.39
CA GLU A 117 23.60 8.92 6.90
C GLU A 117 24.24 9.89 5.90
N LEU A 118 23.55 10.11 4.79
CA LEU A 118 23.82 11.18 3.85
C LEU A 118 23.06 12.43 4.28
N THR A 119 23.67 13.59 4.13
CA THR A 119 23.09 14.85 4.58
C THR A 119 22.82 15.81 3.44
N THR A 120 21.65 16.43 3.43
CA THR A 120 21.32 17.51 2.48
C THR A 120 22.18 18.74 2.69
N GLY A 121 22.62 19.01 3.93
CA GLY A 121 23.52 20.11 4.25
C GLY A 121 24.90 20.02 3.57
N ASN A 122 25.33 18.81 3.22
CA ASN A 122 26.56 18.57 2.44
C ASN A 122 26.27 18.34 0.95
N TYR A 123 25.04 18.56 0.52
CA TYR A 123 24.59 18.32 -0.87
C TYR A 123 24.81 16.87 -1.34
N GLU A 124 24.76 15.91 -0.44
CA GLU A 124 25.05 14.51 -0.75
C GLU A 124 23.92 13.80 -1.49
N TYR A 125 22.71 14.32 -1.42
CA TYR A 125 21.58 13.88 -2.24
C TYR A 125 20.60 15.02 -2.53
N TYR A 126 19.84 14.84 -3.59
CA TYR A 126 18.72 15.69 -4.02
C TYR A 126 17.45 14.86 -4.04
N VAL A 127 16.33 15.44 -3.59
CA VAL A 127 15.01 14.82 -3.63
C VAL A 127 14.20 15.42 -4.77
N ASP A 128 13.80 14.58 -5.71
CA ASP A 128 12.88 14.94 -6.78
C ASP A 128 11.49 14.41 -6.43
N LEU A 129 10.63 15.32 -5.92
CA LEU A 129 9.27 14.97 -5.51
C LEU A 129 8.34 14.68 -6.69
N GLU A 130 8.63 15.21 -7.88
CA GLU A 130 7.81 14.99 -9.07
C GLU A 130 8.10 13.61 -9.69
N ALA A 131 9.33 13.14 -9.56
CA ALA A 131 9.77 11.86 -10.10
C ALA A 131 9.76 10.73 -9.04
N ASP A 132 9.34 10.99 -7.81
CA ASP A 132 9.41 10.06 -6.67
C ASP A 132 10.82 9.48 -6.47
N ALA A 133 11.84 10.32 -6.68
CA ALA A 133 13.22 9.88 -6.81
C ALA A 133 14.18 10.58 -5.85
N ILE A 134 15.20 9.84 -5.44
CA ILE A 134 16.34 10.35 -4.69
C ILE A 134 17.59 10.20 -5.55
N ILE A 135 18.27 11.31 -5.79
CA ILE A 135 19.46 11.39 -6.65
C ILE A 135 20.68 11.64 -5.77
N ARG A 136 21.64 10.76 -5.81
CA ARG A 136 22.94 10.93 -5.15
C ARG A 136 23.72 12.03 -5.85
N THR A 137 24.22 13.03 -5.11
CA THR A 137 24.89 14.21 -5.68
C THR A 137 26.17 14.56 -4.92
N ASN A 138 26.92 15.52 -5.43
CA ASN A 138 28.00 16.20 -4.75
C ASN A 138 27.69 17.72 -4.61
N ALA A 139 28.59 18.45 -3.98
CA ALA A 139 28.45 19.90 -3.73
C ALA A 139 28.32 20.74 -5.02
N GLU A 140 28.79 20.25 -6.15
CA GLU A 140 28.64 20.90 -7.46
C GLU A 140 27.33 20.54 -8.16
N GLY A 141 26.45 19.77 -7.52
CA GLY A 141 25.18 19.31 -8.10
C GLY A 141 25.32 18.22 -9.17
N LYS A 142 26.48 17.56 -9.23
CA LYS A 142 26.68 16.46 -10.19
C LYS A 142 26.21 15.13 -9.59
N PRO A 143 25.48 14.31 -10.36
CA PRO A 143 25.12 12.98 -9.91
C PRO A 143 26.36 12.14 -9.58
N LEU A 144 26.31 11.44 -8.46
CA LEU A 144 27.28 10.46 -8.02
C LEU A 144 26.60 9.09 -7.91
N PRO A 145 27.30 8.00 -8.18
CA PRO A 145 26.73 6.70 -7.94
C PRO A 145 26.53 6.43 -6.44
N PHE A 146 25.44 5.75 -6.12
CA PHE A 146 25.25 5.14 -4.80
C PHE A 146 26.26 4.01 -4.57
N LYS A 147 26.48 3.64 -3.31
CA LYS A 147 27.32 2.49 -2.97
C LYS A 147 26.69 1.21 -3.52
N GLN A 148 27.50 0.42 -4.24
CA GLN A 148 27.09 -0.85 -4.80
C GLN A 148 26.95 -1.91 -3.72
N GLY A 149 25.94 -2.76 -3.84
CA GLY A 149 25.76 -3.94 -3.01
C GLY A 149 24.30 -4.25 -2.69
N VAL A 150 24.09 -5.42 -2.14
CA VAL A 150 22.75 -5.86 -1.69
C VAL A 150 22.35 -5.06 -0.45
N GLY A 151 21.20 -4.39 -0.53
CA GLY A 151 20.71 -3.53 0.54
C GLY A 151 21.69 -2.40 0.89
N ALA A 152 22.38 -1.85 -0.10
CA ALA A 152 23.40 -0.84 0.12
C ALA A 152 22.82 0.51 0.52
N VAL A 153 21.61 0.82 0.12
CA VAL A 153 20.93 2.09 0.43
C VAL A 153 19.68 1.83 1.22
N LYS A 154 19.46 2.64 2.26
CA LYS A 154 18.23 2.61 3.07
C LYS A 154 17.64 4.02 3.09
N ILE A 155 16.36 4.12 2.77
CA ILE A 155 15.64 5.39 2.69
C ILE A 155 14.45 5.34 3.63
N THR A 156 14.29 6.39 4.43
CA THR A 156 13.15 6.63 5.30
C THR A 156 12.40 7.83 4.77
N TYR A 157 11.13 7.67 4.43
CA TYR A 157 10.36 8.69 3.73
C TYR A 157 8.87 8.59 4.02
N LYS A 158 8.13 9.65 3.68
CA LYS A 158 6.67 9.70 3.67
C LYS A 158 6.18 9.83 2.24
N ALA A 159 5.10 9.13 1.92
CA ALA A 159 4.51 9.15 0.60
C ALA A 159 3.00 8.88 0.65
N GLY A 160 2.31 9.19 -0.44
CA GLY A 160 0.88 8.98 -0.57
C GLY A 160 0.06 10.25 -0.34
N TYR A 161 -1.21 10.05 -0.06
CA TYR A 161 -2.21 11.12 0.05
C TYR A 161 -2.65 11.28 1.52
N SER A 162 -3.00 12.50 1.92
CA SER A 162 -3.58 12.76 3.26
C SER A 162 -4.93 12.07 3.45
N GLU A 163 -5.66 11.88 2.37
CA GLU A 163 -6.91 11.12 2.28
C GLU A 163 -7.04 10.50 0.88
N THR A 164 -7.88 9.49 0.78
CA THR A 164 -8.14 8.83 -0.51
C THR A 164 -8.67 9.83 -1.54
N PRO A 165 -8.10 9.91 -2.76
CA PRO A 165 -8.59 10.78 -3.82
C PRO A 165 -10.06 10.52 -4.16
N ASP A 166 -10.82 11.58 -4.51
CA ASP A 166 -12.27 11.48 -4.69
C ASP A 166 -12.68 10.63 -5.89
N ASP A 167 -11.91 10.66 -6.97
CA ASP A 167 -12.12 9.80 -8.14
C ASP A 167 -11.88 8.33 -7.81
N LEU A 168 -10.89 8.05 -6.96
CA LEU A 168 -10.64 6.71 -6.45
C LEU A 168 -11.75 6.27 -5.48
N LYS A 169 -12.25 7.15 -4.61
CA LYS A 169 -13.41 6.85 -3.74
C LYS A 169 -14.61 6.39 -4.56
N LEU A 170 -14.90 7.08 -5.67
CA LEU A 170 -16.00 6.71 -6.56
C LEU A 170 -15.83 5.29 -7.11
N ALA A 171 -14.64 4.97 -7.63
CA ALA A 171 -14.33 3.63 -8.12
C ALA A 171 -14.41 2.55 -7.01
N LEU A 172 -14.04 2.90 -5.79
CA LEU A 172 -14.17 2.01 -4.63
C LEU A 172 -15.63 1.75 -4.25
N PHE A 173 -16.51 2.77 -4.28
CA PHE A 173 -17.94 2.59 -4.05
C PHE A 173 -18.55 1.66 -5.10
N ASP A 174 -18.23 1.85 -6.37
CA ASP A 174 -18.67 0.98 -7.45
C ASP A 174 -18.15 -0.46 -7.27
N LEU A 175 -16.91 -0.62 -6.81
CA LEU A 175 -16.32 -1.94 -6.57
C LEU A 175 -16.96 -2.64 -5.36
N VAL A 176 -17.27 -1.92 -4.29
CA VAL A 176 -18.04 -2.45 -3.15
C VAL A 176 -19.42 -2.89 -3.60
N ASN A 177 -20.12 -2.07 -4.41
CA ASN A 177 -21.41 -2.43 -5.03
C ASN A 177 -21.33 -3.71 -5.85
N TYR A 178 -20.29 -3.84 -6.67
CA TYR A 178 -20.05 -5.02 -7.51
C TYR A 178 -19.94 -6.30 -6.68
N TYR A 179 -19.24 -6.26 -5.53
CA TYR A 179 -19.13 -7.41 -4.63
C TYR A 179 -20.38 -7.65 -3.78
N ILE A 180 -21.05 -6.61 -3.32
CA ILE A 180 -22.30 -6.75 -2.55
C ILE A 180 -23.42 -7.34 -3.39
N LYS A 181 -23.56 -6.92 -4.65
CA LYS A 181 -24.58 -7.46 -5.56
C LYS A 181 -24.23 -8.83 -6.14
N ASP A 182 -23.08 -9.38 -5.77
CA ASP A 182 -22.57 -10.65 -6.30
C ASP A 182 -22.47 -10.67 -7.84
N GLU A 183 -22.20 -9.51 -8.46
CA GLU A 183 -22.10 -9.37 -9.91
C GLU A 183 -20.90 -10.12 -10.51
N HIS A 184 -19.91 -10.45 -9.67
CA HIS A 184 -18.77 -11.31 -10.01
C HIS A 184 -19.14 -12.79 -10.14
N LYS A 185 -20.33 -13.20 -9.67
CA LYS A 185 -20.80 -14.59 -9.76
C LYS A 185 -21.63 -14.79 -11.02
N GLU A 186 -21.32 -15.84 -11.77
CA GLU A 186 -22.20 -16.28 -12.86
C GLU A 186 -23.55 -16.70 -12.29
N ARG A 187 -24.62 -16.03 -12.71
CA ARG A 187 -25.98 -16.45 -12.36
C ARG A 187 -26.37 -17.63 -13.23
N GLN A 188 -26.59 -18.79 -12.62
CA GLN A 188 -27.12 -19.95 -13.30
C GLN A 188 -28.54 -19.67 -13.84
N THR A 189 -28.77 -20.08 -15.08
CA THR A 189 -30.03 -19.94 -15.80
C THR A 189 -31.12 -20.81 -15.16
N LEU A 190 -32.20 -20.23 -14.67
CA LEU A 190 -33.43 -20.93 -14.39
C LEU A 190 -34.36 -20.75 -15.59
N GLY A 191 -34.69 -21.84 -16.26
CA GLY A 191 -35.77 -21.86 -17.25
C GLY A 191 -35.46 -21.29 -18.64
N GLY A 192 -34.25 -21.41 -19.15
CA GLY A 192 -33.93 -21.10 -20.56
C GLY A 192 -33.73 -19.63 -20.91
N ALA A 193 -33.83 -18.71 -19.97
CA ALA A 193 -33.45 -17.31 -20.15
C ALA A 193 -32.08 -17.04 -19.49
N THR A 194 -31.06 -16.70 -20.30
CA THR A 194 -29.75 -16.32 -19.81
C THR A 194 -29.80 -14.86 -19.36
N LEU A 195 -29.88 -14.63 -18.06
CA LEU A 195 -29.62 -13.29 -17.48
C LEU A 195 -28.11 -13.13 -17.38
N GLN A 196 -27.48 -12.59 -18.41
CA GLN A 196 -26.09 -12.11 -18.32
C GLN A 196 -26.08 -10.79 -17.57
N ASN A 197 -25.28 -10.71 -16.53
CA ASN A 197 -24.93 -9.41 -15.93
C ASN A 197 -24.22 -8.58 -16.99
N GLN A 198 -24.66 -7.36 -17.24
CA GLN A 198 -24.08 -6.46 -18.26
C GLN A 198 -22.58 -6.18 -18.06
N GLY A 199 -22.04 -6.42 -16.85
CA GLY A 199 -20.61 -6.29 -16.55
C GLY A 199 -19.72 -7.45 -16.98
N THR A 200 -20.27 -8.63 -17.26
CA THR A 200 -19.48 -9.85 -17.59
C THR A 200 -19.35 -10.13 -19.09
N ALA A 201 -20.05 -9.42 -19.94
CA ALA A 201 -20.07 -9.68 -21.40
C ALA A 201 -18.72 -9.46 -22.12
N GLY A 202 -17.71 -8.90 -21.45
CA GLY A 202 -16.36 -8.68 -21.98
C GLY A 202 -15.24 -9.29 -21.14
N ILE A 203 -15.51 -9.76 -19.92
CA ILE A 203 -14.50 -10.27 -19.00
C ILE A 203 -14.19 -11.72 -19.35
N ARG A 204 -13.17 -11.92 -20.19
CA ARG A 204 -12.70 -13.26 -20.58
C ARG A 204 -11.86 -13.95 -19.50
N ASN A 205 -11.43 -13.23 -18.45
CA ASN A 205 -10.68 -13.77 -17.33
C ASN A 205 -11.34 -13.31 -16.02
N SER A 206 -11.67 -14.24 -15.16
CA SER A 206 -12.37 -14.05 -13.87
C SER A 206 -11.60 -13.20 -12.82
N THR A 207 -10.49 -12.60 -13.20
CA THR A 207 -9.61 -11.80 -12.33
C THR A 207 -9.58 -10.31 -12.69
N ASP A 208 -10.28 -9.89 -13.75
CA ASP A 208 -10.25 -8.49 -14.19
C ASP A 208 -11.37 -7.67 -13.52
N PHE A 209 -11.03 -6.43 -13.14
CA PHE A 209 -12.03 -5.47 -12.70
C PHE A 209 -12.95 -5.06 -13.87
N PRO A 210 -14.19 -4.60 -13.59
CA PRO A 210 -15.01 -3.92 -14.59
C PRO A 210 -14.24 -2.78 -15.26
N ASP A 211 -14.39 -2.62 -16.58
CA ASP A 211 -13.57 -1.68 -17.37
C ASP A 211 -13.60 -0.24 -16.86
N HIS A 212 -14.73 0.24 -16.37
CA HIS A 212 -14.87 1.59 -15.86
C HIS A 212 -14.07 1.79 -14.55
N ILE A 213 -14.06 0.79 -13.67
CA ILE A 213 -13.25 0.79 -12.44
C ILE A 213 -11.78 0.69 -12.79
N LYS A 214 -11.42 -0.24 -13.68
CA LYS A 214 -10.04 -0.46 -14.11
C LYS A 214 -9.40 0.82 -14.67
N ARG A 215 -10.14 1.60 -15.46
CA ARG A 215 -9.64 2.88 -16.00
C ARG A 215 -9.19 3.86 -14.92
N VAL A 216 -9.93 3.94 -13.81
CA VAL A 216 -9.55 4.79 -12.69
C VAL A 216 -8.34 4.22 -11.96
N LEU A 217 -8.33 2.91 -11.67
CA LEU A 217 -7.22 2.25 -10.99
C LEU A 217 -5.91 2.32 -11.78
N ASP A 218 -5.97 2.23 -13.10
CA ASP A 218 -4.81 2.32 -13.99
C ASP A 218 -4.13 3.71 -13.95
N LEU A 219 -4.84 4.79 -13.55
CA LEU A 219 -4.25 6.12 -13.34
C LEU A 219 -3.29 6.15 -12.13
N TYR A 220 -3.49 5.27 -11.17
CA TYR A 220 -2.71 5.17 -9.94
C TYR A 220 -1.72 4.01 -9.93
N ARG A 221 -1.71 3.22 -10.99
CA ARG A 221 -0.88 2.03 -11.04
C ARG A 221 0.59 2.40 -11.26
N VAL A 222 1.44 2.02 -10.32
CA VAL A 222 2.89 2.10 -10.50
C VAL A 222 3.34 0.95 -11.39
N VAL A 223 3.97 1.29 -12.51
CA VAL A 223 4.60 0.32 -13.41
C VAL A 223 6.10 0.36 -13.12
N ILE A 224 6.57 -0.64 -12.39
CA ILE A 224 8.00 -0.84 -12.08
C ILE A 224 8.63 -1.69 -13.19
#